data_e45941a9e703520ddc86bdd1718cb2e9
#
_entry.id   e45941a9e703520ddc86bdd1718cb2e9
#
_cell.length_a   1.000
_cell.length_b   1.000
_cell.length_c   1.000
_cell.angle_alpha   90.00
_cell.angle_beta   90.00
_cell.angle_gamma   90.00
#
_symmetry.space_group_name_H-M   'P 1'
#
loop_
_entity.id
_entity.type
_entity.pdbx_description
1 polymer ?
#
loop_
_entity_poly.entity_id
_entity_poly.type
_entity_poly.pdbx_seq_one_letter_code
_entity_poly.pdbx_strand_id
1 'polypeptide(L)'
;LHELTLCRKWPIRTPRPISKRLPPEKPLITGQRVIDTLFPLAKGGAAAIPGGFGTGKTMTQHQLAKWCDADIIIYVGCGERGNEMTQALKEFGEITDPKSGRPLTDRTVLIANTSNMPVAAREASIYTGITIAEYYRDMGYHTAMMADSTSRWAEALREISGRLEEMPADEGFPAYLPSR
;
A
#
# COMPACT_ATOMS: atom_id res chain seq x y z
N LEU A 1 22.05 28.18 -13.61
CA LEU A 1 21.37 28.06 -12.30
C LEU A 1 19.93 27.67 -12.57
N HIS A 2 19.47 26.55 -12.02
CA HIS A 2 18.08 26.15 -12.07
C HIS A 2 17.39 26.63 -10.79
N GLU A 3 16.17 27.15 -10.92
CA GLU A 3 15.34 27.46 -9.77
C GLU A 3 14.91 26.16 -9.10
N LEU A 4 15.14 26.04 -7.81
CA LEU A 4 14.65 24.97 -6.98
C LEU A 4 13.39 25.40 -6.26
N THR A 5 12.32 24.59 -6.37
CA THR A 5 11.07 24.82 -5.67
C THR A 5 10.96 23.89 -4.47
N LEU A 6 10.27 24.36 -3.41
CA LEU A 6 9.98 23.52 -2.23
C LEU A 6 8.98 22.39 -2.52
N CYS A 7 8.21 22.52 -3.61
CA CYS A 7 7.22 21.55 -4.03
C CYS A 7 7.55 21.02 -5.41
N ARG A 8 7.43 19.71 -5.59
CA ARG A 8 7.57 19.06 -6.89
C ARG A 8 6.28 18.32 -7.26
N LYS A 9 5.78 18.57 -8.46
CA LYS A 9 4.68 17.78 -9.03
C LYS A 9 5.26 16.51 -9.64
N TRP A 10 4.66 15.36 -9.31
CA TRP A 10 5.04 14.07 -9.88
C TRP A 10 3.79 13.32 -10.38
N PRO A 11 3.80 12.76 -11.62
CA PRO A 11 2.69 11.95 -12.11
C PRO A 11 2.62 10.64 -11.34
N ILE A 12 1.47 10.32 -10.74
CA ILE A 12 1.31 9.14 -9.88
C ILE A 12 1.51 7.81 -10.60
N ARG A 13 1.33 7.77 -11.93
CA ARG A 13 1.52 6.57 -12.75
C ARG A 13 2.94 6.40 -13.29
N THR A 14 3.81 7.34 -13.05
CA THR A 14 5.19 7.29 -13.48
C THR A 14 6.07 6.89 -12.29
N PRO A 15 6.72 5.72 -12.32
CA PRO A 15 7.61 5.33 -11.25
C PRO A 15 8.79 6.31 -11.14
N ARG A 16 9.23 6.57 -9.93
CA ARG A 16 10.39 7.43 -9.71
C ARG A 16 11.65 6.70 -10.16
N PRO A 17 12.58 7.39 -10.83
CA PRO A 17 13.78 6.76 -11.35
C PRO A 17 14.65 6.21 -10.22
N ILE A 18 15.27 5.07 -10.48
CA ILE A 18 16.24 4.43 -9.60
C ILE A 18 17.54 4.23 -10.36
N SER A 19 18.67 4.46 -9.71
CA SER A 19 19.99 4.23 -10.31
C SER A 19 20.36 2.75 -10.35
N LYS A 20 19.99 2.00 -9.30
CA LYS A 20 20.30 0.59 -9.15
C LYS A 20 19.26 -0.10 -8.26
N ARG A 21 18.84 -1.31 -8.63
CA ARG A 21 18.13 -2.22 -7.71
C ARG A 21 19.15 -2.90 -6.82
N LEU A 22 18.92 -2.81 -5.51
CA LEU A 22 19.69 -3.56 -4.54
C LEU A 22 19.13 -4.98 -4.40
N PRO A 23 19.97 -6.00 -4.17
CA PRO A 23 19.48 -7.33 -3.88
C PRO A 23 18.74 -7.35 -2.52
N PRO A 24 17.70 -8.18 -2.38
CA PRO A 24 16.94 -8.30 -1.13
C PRO A 24 17.72 -9.16 -0.12
N GLU A 25 18.67 -8.56 0.57
CA GLU A 25 19.56 -9.26 1.51
C GLU A 25 19.13 -9.12 2.97
N LYS A 26 18.39 -8.05 3.29
CA LYS A 26 17.99 -7.77 4.67
C LYS A 26 16.57 -8.23 4.93
N PRO A 27 16.32 -9.01 6.01
CA PRO A 27 14.98 -9.40 6.39
C PRO A 27 14.17 -8.19 6.89
N LEU A 28 12.88 -8.17 6.58
CA LEU A 28 11.90 -7.31 7.21
C LEU A 28 11.38 -8.02 8.46
N ILE A 29 11.63 -7.48 9.61
CA ILE A 29 11.07 -8.02 10.86
C ILE A 29 9.63 -7.53 10.99
N THR A 30 8.70 -8.46 11.00
CA THR A 30 7.27 -8.16 11.03
C THR A 30 6.69 -8.16 12.44
N GLY A 31 7.39 -8.74 13.42
CA GLY A 31 6.90 -8.98 14.76
C GLY A 31 5.97 -10.19 14.87
N GLN A 32 5.69 -10.88 13.76
CA GLN A 32 4.89 -12.11 13.73
C GLN A 32 5.83 -13.31 13.65
N ARG A 33 5.90 -14.11 14.73
CA ARG A 33 6.83 -15.25 14.82
C ARG A 33 6.73 -16.22 13.65
N VAL A 34 5.52 -16.53 13.21
CA VAL A 34 5.29 -17.47 12.09
C VAL A 34 5.86 -16.91 10.79
N ILE A 35 5.66 -15.61 10.53
CA ILE A 35 6.18 -14.97 9.32
C ILE A 35 7.70 -14.88 9.40
N ASP A 36 8.23 -14.34 10.49
CA ASP A 36 9.65 -14.06 10.63
C ASP A 36 10.52 -15.33 10.63
N THR A 37 9.95 -16.48 11.08
CA THR A 37 10.71 -17.75 11.16
C THR A 37 10.47 -18.70 10.00
N LEU A 38 9.24 -18.81 9.49
CA LEU A 38 8.87 -19.78 8.46
C LEU A 38 8.70 -19.19 7.08
N PHE A 39 8.33 -17.92 6.99
CA PHE A 39 8.05 -17.22 5.73
C PHE A 39 8.71 -15.83 5.72
N PRO A 40 10.03 -15.72 5.93
CA PRO A 40 10.69 -14.44 6.11
C PRO A 40 10.51 -13.55 4.88
N LEU A 41 10.20 -12.29 5.13
CA LEU A 41 10.08 -11.26 4.10
C LEU A 41 11.39 -10.48 4.01
N ALA A 42 11.80 -10.14 2.81
CA ALA A 42 12.96 -9.29 2.60
C ALA A 42 12.55 -7.82 2.45
N LYS A 43 13.36 -6.91 2.96
CA LYS A 43 13.23 -5.47 2.67
C LYS A 43 13.40 -5.25 1.17
N GLY A 44 12.48 -4.54 0.55
CA GLY A 44 12.41 -4.37 -0.90
C GLY A 44 11.70 -5.52 -1.64
N GLY A 45 11.18 -6.52 -0.91
CA GLY A 45 10.33 -7.57 -1.45
C GLY A 45 8.85 -7.19 -1.51
N ALA A 46 8.06 -8.08 -2.09
CA ALA A 46 6.61 -7.99 -2.10
C ALA A 46 6.01 -9.30 -1.59
N ALA A 47 4.95 -9.21 -0.80
CA ALA A 47 4.24 -10.36 -0.28
C ALA A 47 2.74 -10.22 -0.52
N ALA A 48 2.09 -11.33 -0.83
CA ALA A 48 0.64 -11.39 -0.93
C ALA A 48 0.05 -12.10 0.30
N ILE A 49 -1.10 -11.61 0.76
CA ILE A 49 -1.90 -12.24 1.81
C ILE A 49 -3.22 -12.69 1.18
N PRO A 50 -3.22 -13.83 0.46
CA PRO A 50 -4.41 -14.34 -0.20
C PRO A 50 -5.37 -14.96 0.81
N GLY A 51 -6.65 -14.90 0.51
CA GLY A 51 -7.67 -15.55 1.34
C GLY A 51 -9.08 -15.08 0.99
N GLY A 52 -10.05 -15.90 1.31
CA GLY A 52 -11.46 -15.59 1.16
C GLY A 52 -11.93 -14.52 2.16
N PHE A 53 -13.21 -14.21 2.11
CA PHE A 53 -13.84 -13.30 3.07
C PHE A 53 -13.75 -13.87 4.49
N GLY A 54 -13.45 -13.02 5.47
CA GLY A 54 -13.40 -13.41 6.89
C GLY A 54 -12.16 -14.20 7.33
N THR A 55 -11.16 -14.38 6.48
CA THR A 55 -9.93 -15.12 6.82
C THR A 55 -8.89 -14.31 7.63
N GLY A 56 -9.20 -13.07 7.96
CA GLY A 56 -8.33 -12.23 8.78
C GLY A 56 -7.24 -11.47 8.00
N LYS A 57 -7.39 -11.30 6.68
CA LYS A 57 -6.43 -10.55 5.85
C LYS A 57 -6.17 -9.14 6.38
N THR A 58 -7.21 -8.37 6.59
CA THR A 58 -7.14 -7.00 7.13
C THR A 58 -6.47 -6.96 8.49
N MET A 59 -6.83 -7.90 9.39
CA MET A 59 -6.22 -7.99 10.71
C MET A 59 -4.72 -8.30 10.64
N THR A 60 -4.33 -9.18 9.72
CA THR A 60 -2.90 -9.49 9.48
C THR A 60 -2.16 -8.25 8.99
N GLN A 61 -2.72 -7.50 8.03
CA GLN A 61 -2.12 -6.26 7.55
C GLN A 61 -2.02 -5.20 8.64
N HIS A 62 -3.04 -5.04 9.49
CA HIS A 62 -2.98 -4.13 10.64
C HIS A 62 -1.86 -4.53 11.62
N GLN A 63 -1.68 -5.82 11.91
CA GLN A 63 -0.60 -6.28 12.76
C GLN A 63 0.77 -6.01 12.15
N LEU A 64 0.93 -6.21 10.84
CA LEU A 64 2.16 -5.87 10.13
C LEU A 64 2.42 -4.37 10.19
N ALA A 65 1.41 -3.53 9.95
CA ALA A 65 1.53 -2.08 10.05
C ALA A 65 1.99 -1.62 11.44
N LYS A 66 1.48 -2.25 12.49
CA LYS A 66 1.80 -1.90 13.88
C LYS A 66 3.23 -2.22 14.28
N TRP A 67 3.73 -3.39 13.86
CA TRP A 67 4.94 -3.98 14.44
C TRP A 67 6.12 -4.13 13.49
N CYS A 68 5.93 -3.92 12.18
CA CYS A 68 7.02 -4.10 11.23
C CYS A 68 8.16 -3.09 11.42
N ASP A 69 9.36 -3.55 11.09
CA ASP A 69 10.60 -2.76 11.17
C ASP A 69 10.75 -1.82 9.94
N ALA A 70 9.71 -1.07 9.62
CA ALA A 70 9.77 0.00 8.63
C ALA A 70 9.79 1.36 9.32
N ASP A 71 10.40 2.35 8.70
CA ASP A 71 10.42 3.71 9.24
C ASP A 71 9.09 4.42 8.98
N ILE A 72 8.54 4.21 7.81
CA ILE A 72 7.27 4.82 7.38
C ILE A 72 6.34 3.76 6.82
N ILE A 73 5.10 3.80 7.25
CA ILE A 73 4.02 2.93 6.82
C ILE A 73 3.08 3.70 5.93
N ILE A 74 2.78 3.15 4.76
CA ILE A 74 1.72 3.65 3.89
C ILE A 74 0.61 2.61 3.84
N TYR A 75 -0.51 2.91 4.46
CA TYR A 75 -1.66 2.02 4.46
C TYR A 75 -2.72 2.55 3.51
N VAL A 76 -3.05 1.77 2.48
CA VAL A 76 -4.04 2.11 1.47
C VAL A 76 -5.27 1.22 1.63
N GLY A 77 -6.35 1.79 2.12
CA GLY A 77 -7.67 1.14 2.06
C GLY A 77 -8.29 1.40 0.70
N CYS A 78 -8.33 0.39 -0.15
CA CYS A 78 -8.84 0.48 -1.51
C CYS A 78 -10.23 -0.14 -1.62
N GLY A 79 -11.25 0.69 -1.61
CA GLY A 79 -12.65 0.26 -1.68
C GLY A 79 -13.16 -0.39 -0.39
N GLU A 80 -12.53 -0.10 0.73
CA GLU A 80 -12.89 -0.65 2.03
C GLU A 80 -14.12 0.03 2.64
N ARG A 81 -14.68 -0.58 3.68
CA ARG A 81 -15.81 -0.02 4.41
C ARG A 81 -15.36 1.16 5.27
N GLY A 82 -16.16 2.22 5.32
CA GLY A 82 -15.83 3.42 6.10
C GLY A 82 -15.62 3.13 7.60
N ASN A 83 -16.36 2.19 8.19
CA ASN A 83 -16.20 1.78 9.58
C ASN A 83 -14.84 1.09 9.83
N GLU A 84 -14.38 0.24 8.90
CA GLU A 84 -13.06 -0.42 8.99
C GLU A 84 -11.92 0.60 8.93
N MET A 85 -12.03 1.58 8.04
CA MET A 85 -11.05 2.67 7.95
C MET A 85 -11.04 3.55 9.21
N THR A 86 -12.21 3.82 9.80
CA THR A 86 -12.30 4.59 11.04
C THR A 86 -11.71 3.79 12.21
N GLN A 87 -11.93 2.49 12.25
CA GLN A 87 -11.33 1.61 13.25
C GLN A 87 -9.81 1.58 13.12
N ALA A 88 -9.27 1.43 11.91
CA ALA A 88 -7.83 1.47 11.64
C ALA A 88 -7.21 2.79 12.13
N LEU A 89 -7.85 3.91 11.85
CA LEU A 89 -7.38 5.23 12.30
C LEU A 89 -7.34 5.33 13.83
N LYS A 90 -8.37 4.86 14.51
CA LYS A 90 -8.41 4.83 15.99
C LYS A 90 -7.31 3.93 16.55
N GLU A 91 -7.20 2.70 16.06
CA GLU A 91 -6.19 1.74 16.51
C GLU A 91 -4.76 2.27 16.32
N PHE A 92 -4.47 2.90 15.19
CA PHE A 92 -3.14 3.49 14.94
C PHE A 92 -2.88 4.70 15.82
N GLY A 93 -3.92 5.45 16.21
CA GLY A 93 -3.79 6.58 17.14
C GLY A 93 -3.56 6.17 18.59
N GLU A 94 -4.08 5.03 19.01
CA GLU A 94 -3.95 4.51 20.38
C GLU A 94 -2.63 3.78 20.65
N ILE A 95 -1.98 3.30 19.58
CA ILE A 95 -0.73 2.55 19.70
C ILE A 95 0.46 3.49 19.70
N THR A 96 1.30 3.31 20.70
CA THR A 96 2.60 3.97 20.79
C THR A 96 3.64 3.17 20.02
N ASP A 97 4.36 3.82 19.11
CA ASP A 97 5.46 3.21 18.38
C ASP A 97 6.60 2.87 19.35
N PRO A 98 7.02 1.60 19.41
CA PRO A 98 8.08 1.18 20.34
C PRO A 98 9.43 1.86 20.11
N LYS A 99 9.68 2.33 18.87
CA LYS A 99 10.95 2.98 18.51
C LYS A 99 11.01 4.44 18.95
N SER A 100 9.94 5.18 18.68
CA SER A 100 9.93 6.64 18.89
C SER A 100 9.24 7.09 20.16
N GLY A 101 8.44 6.23 20.80
CA GLY A 101 7.59 6.59 21.93
C GLY A 101 6.42 7.52 21.58
N ARG A 102 6.19 7.78 20.29
CA ARG A 102 5.11 8.63 19.76
C ARG A 102 3.96 7.78 19.25
N PRO A 103 2.78 8.37 19.00
CA PRO A 103 1.69 7.64 18.35
C PRO A 103 2.14 7.06 17.00
N LEU A 104 1.65 5.88 16.65
CA LEU A 104 1.98 5.20 15.40
C LEU A 104 1.58 6.04 14.17
N THR A 105 0.57 6.90 14.32
CA THR A 105 0.12 7.84 13.29
C THR A 105 1.20 8.79 12.82
N ASP A 106 2.19 9.13 13.65
CA ASP A 106 3.28 10.05 13.28
C ASP A 106 4.18 9.49 12.17
N ARG A 107 4.22 8.16 12.01
CA ARG A 107 4.97 7.47 10.94
C ARG A 107 4.08 6.74 9.93
N THR A 108 2.77 6.98 9.96
CA THR A 108 1.81 6.30 9.10
C THR A 108 1.10 7.28 8.19
N VAL A 109 1.09 6.99 6.90
CA VAL A 109 0.25 7.67 5.92
C VAL A 109 -0.95 6.76 5.64
N LEU A 110 -2.14 7.24 5.93
CA LEU A 110 -3.39 6.53 5.69
C LEU A 110 -4.10 7.10 4.47
N ILE A 111 -4.28 6.29 3.43
CA ILE A 111 -5.06 6.63 2.25
C ILE A 111 -6.39 5.89 2.34
N ALA A 112 -7.44 6.59 2.68
CA ALA A 112 -8.77 6.03 2.83
C ALA A 112 -9.58 6.21 1.54
N ASN A 113 -9.69 5.17 0.74
CA ASN A 113 -10.66 5.10 -0.34
C ASN A 113 -11.78 4.14 0.06
N THR A 114 -12.95 4.68 0.36
CA THR A 114 -14.12 3.89 0.76
C THR A 114 -14.92 3.41 -0.44
N SER A 115 -15.73 2.37 -0.23
CA SER A 115 -16.52 1.71 -1.29
C SER A 115 -17.52 2.61 -2.00
N ASN A 116 -17.91 3.72 -1.40
CA ASN A 116 -18.85 4.71 -1.96
C ASN A 116 -18.16 5.80 -2.80
N MET A 117 -16.83 5.82 -2.85
CA MET A 117 -16.08 6.79 -3.64
C MET A 117 -16.06 6.40 -5.13
N PRO A 118 -15.83 7.38 -6.03
CA PRO A 118 -15.76 7.13 -7.47
C PRO A 118 -14.70 6.08 -7.85
N VAL A 119 -14.99 5.30 -8.89
CA VAL A 119 -14.12 4.23 -9.39
C VAL A 119 -12.73 4.73 -9.77
N ALA A 120 -12.64 5.90 -10.40
CA ALA A 120 -11.36 6.50 -10.78
C ALA A 120 -10.49 6.84 -9.54
N ALA A 121 -11.11 7.26 -8.43
CA ALA A 121 -10.40 7.50 -7.18
C ALA A 121 -9.88 6.18 -6.58
N ARG A 122 -10.65 5.10 -6.70
CA ARG A 122 -10.25 3.78 -6.25
C ARG A 122 -9.03 3.27 -7.04
N GLU A 123 -9.06 3.42 -8.35
CA GLU A 123 -7.94 3.05 -9.20
C GLU A 123 -6.68 3.88 -8.89
N ALA A 124 -6.83 5.17 -8.67
CA ALA A 124 -5.73 6.07 -8.37
C ALA A 124 -5.11 5.89 -6.97
N SER A 125 -5.85 5.33 -6.01
CA SER A 125 -5.43 5.24 -4.60
C SER A 125 -4.13 4.44 -4.43
N ILE A 126 -3.99 3.33 -5.13
CA ILE A 126 -2.79 2.48 -5.08
C ILE A 126 -1.57 3.23 -5.64
N TYR A 127 -1.71 3.88 -6.80
CA TYR A 127 -0.62 4.65 -7.40
C TYR A 127 -0.21 5.83 -6.50
N THR A 128 -1.16 6.48 -5.86
CA THR A 128 -0.88 7.55 -4.89
C THR A 128 -0.06 7.01 -3.72
N GLY A 129 -0.43 5.85 -3.18
CA GLY A 129 0.31 5.19 -2.11
C GLY A 129 1.75 4.86 -2.50
N ILE A 130 1.93 4.26 -3.67
CA ILE A 130 3.27 3.93 -4.20
C ILE A 130 4.11 5.20 -4.40
N THR A 131 3.54 6.25 -4.99
CA THR A 131 4.26 7.50 -5.23
C THR A 131 4.75 8.13 -3.93
N ILE A 132 3.93 8.10 -2.88
CA ILE A 132 4.32 8.58 -1.54
C ILE A 132 5.41 7.68 -0.95
N ALA A 133 5.27 6.35 -1.07
CA ALA A 133 6.29 5.42 -0.60
C ALA A 133 7.64 5.64 -1.27
N GLU A 134 7.64 5.82 -2.59
CA GLU A 134 8.85 6.11 -3.36
C GLU A 134 9.48 7.45 -2.99
N TYR A 135 8.68 8.46 -2.68
CA TYR A 135 9.19 9.75 -2.22
C TYR A 135 9.98 9.62 -0.92
N TYR A 136 9.44 8.91 0.07
CA TYR A 136 10.15 8.67 1.32
C TYR A 136 11.33 7.72 1.17
N ARG A 137 11.23 6.72 0.28
CA ARG A 137 12.37 5.87 -0.09
C ARG A 137 13.54 6.71 -0.62
N ASP A 138 13.26 7.67 -1.49
CA ASP A 138 14.30 8.55 -2.06
C ASP A 138 14.95 9.46 -1.02
N MET A 139 14.29 9.69 0.10
CA MET A 139 14.86 10.35 1.28
C MET A 139 15.73 9.43 2.15
N GLY A 140 15.78 8.13 1.83
CA GLY A 140 16.59 7.16 2.57
C GLY A 140 15.82 6.38 3.65
N TYR A 141 14.49 6.53 3.76
CA TYR A 141 13.68 5.78 4.71
C TYR A 141 13.30 4.40 4.17
N HIS A 142 13.22 3.44 5.07
CA HIS A 142 12.59 2.16 4.78
C HIS A 142 11.06 2.30 4.84
N THR A 143 10.42 2.16 3.70
CA THR A 143 8.96 2.30 3.60
C THR A 143 8.30 0.95 3.41
N ALA A 144 7.19 0.71 4.10
CA ALA A 144 6.31 -0.43 3.86
C ALA A 144 4.95 0.07 3.38
N MET A 145 4.50 -0.43 2.24
CA MET A 145 3.18 -0.13 1.72
C MET A 145 2.29 -1.35 1.87
N MET A 146 1.09 -1.14 2.37
CA MET A 146 0.05 -2.15 2.53
C MET A 146 -1.19 -1.71 1.76
N ALA A 147 -1.73 -2.61 0.93
CA ALA A 147 -2.93 -2.34 0.16
C ALA A 147 -4.04 -3.32 0.54
N ASP A 148 -5.12 -2.80 1.08
CA ASP A 148 -6.32 -3.57 1.42
C ASP A 148 -7.52 -3.00 0.65
N SER A 149 -8.02 -3.64 -0.38
CA SER A 149 -7.48 -4.84 -1.01
C SER A 149 -7.24 -4.62 -2.51
N THR A 150 -6.25 -5.32 -3.06
CA THR A 150 -5.96 -5.26 -4.49
C THR A 150 -7.07 -5.84 -5.36
N SER A 151 -7.94 -6.71 -4.83
CA SER A 151 -9.12 -7.21 -5.53
C SER A 151 -10.11 -6.10 -5.87
N ARG A 152 -10.30 -5.15 -4.97
CA ARG A 152 -11.16 -3.97 -5.22
C ARG A 152 -10.56 -3.02 -6.25
N TRP A 153 -9.24 -2.93 -6.28
CA TRP A 153 -8.53 -2.20 -7.31
C TRP A 153 -8.70 -2.85 -8.69
N ALA A 154 -8.55 -4.17 -8.78
CA ALA A 154 -8.80 -4.92 -10.02
C ALA A 154 -10.24 -4.78 -10.50
N GLU A 155 -11.21 -4.81 -9.59
CA GLU A 155 -12.63 -4.55 -9.87
C GLU A 155 -12.85 -3.14 -10.45
N ALA A 156 -12.16 -2.14 -9.94
CA ALA A 156 -12.19 -0.79 -10.49
C ALA A 156 -11.66 -0.73 -11.93
N LEU A 157 -10.56 -1.42 -12.21
CA LEU A 157 -10.02 -1.53 -13.57
C LEU A 157 -11.01 -2.22 -14.52
N ARG A 158 -11.68 -3.28 -14.08
CA ARG A 158 -12.72 -3.96 -14.85
C ARG A 158 -13.87 -3.01 -15.19
N GLU A 159 -14.34 -2.22 -14.24
CA GLU A 159 -15.40 -1.25 -14.47
C GLU A 159 -14.99 -0.15 -15.44
N ILE A 160 -13.77 0.37 -15.31
CA ILE A 160 -13.24 1.40 -16.22
C ILE A 160 -13.12 0.85 -17.64
N SER A 161 -12.53 -0.33 -17.83
CA SER A 161 -12.38 -0.95 -19.14
C SER A 161 -13.74 -1.25 -19.80
N GLY A 162 -14.73 -1.69 -19.01
CA GLY A 162 -16.09 -1.88 -19.50
C GLY A 162 -16.75 -0.59 -19.97
N ARG A 163 -16.51 0.53 -19.31
CA ARG A 163 -17.01 1.85 -19.73
C ARG A 163 -16.32 2.39 -20.97
N LEU A 164 -15.07 1.98 -21.17
CA LEU A 164 -14.29 2.34 -22.38
C LEU A 164 -14.51 1.36 -23.54
N GLU A 165 -15.42 0.38 -23.37
CA GLU A 165 -15.71 -0.64 -24.37
C GLU A 165 -14.47 -1.42 -24.85
N GLU A 166 -13.49 -1.58 -23.94
CA GLU A 166 -12.29 -2.37 -24.22
C GLU A 166 -12.64 -3.86 -24.25
N MET A 167 -11.94 -4.62 -25.11
CA MET A 167 -12.17 -6.05 -25.22
C MET A 167 -11.81 -6.77 -23.92
N PRO A 168 -12.76 -7.47 -23.27
CA PRO A 168 -12.48 -8.16 -22.02
C PRO A 168 -11.62 -9.39 -22.24
N ALA A 169 -10.74 -9.66 -21.29
CA ALA A 169 -10.04 -10.94 -21.16
C ALA A 169 -10.78 -11.86 -20.18
N ASP A 170 -10.07 -12.75 -19.52
CA ASP A 170 -10.65 -13.72 -18.58
C ASP A 170 -11.49 -13.03 -17.48
N GLU A 171 -12.65 -13.59 -17.20
CA GLU A 171 -13.59 -13.11 -16.17
C GLU A 171 -14.03 -11.63 -16.32
N GLY A 172 -13.90 -11.07 -17.52
CA GLY A 172 -14.26 -9.69 -17.81
C GLY A 172 -13.25 -8.65 -17.36
N PHE A 173 -12.06 -9.06 -16.92
CA PHE A 173 -10.98 -8.14 -16.58
C PHE A 173 -10.23 -7.67 -17.84
N PRO A 174 -9.60 -6.49 -17.81
CA PRO A 174 -8.78 -6.04 -18.93
C PRO A 174 -7.53 -6.91 -19.09
N ALA A 175 -7.11 -7.15 -20.34
CA ALA A 175 -5.95 -7.98 -20.66
C ALA A 175 -4.64 -7.46 -20.06
N TYR A 176 -4.55 -6.18 -19.74
CA TYR A 176 -3.38 -5.54 -19.15
C TYR A 176 -3.33 -5.63 -17.61
N LEU A 177 -4.32 -6.25 -16.96
CA LEU A 177 -4.35 -6.35 -15.50
C LEU A 177 -3.06 -6.95 -14.91
N PRO A 178 -2.48 -8.04 -15.46
CA PRO A 178 -1.25 -8.61 -14.90
C PRO A 178 -0.02 -7.71 -15.02
N SER A 179 -0.02 -6.76 -15.94
CA SER A 179 1.11 -5.85 -16.17
C SER A 179 1.04 -4.56 -15.34
N ARG A 180 -0.10 -4.33 -14.68
CA ARG A 180 -0.33 -3.17 -13.79
C ARG A 180 -0.05 -3.51 -12.36
#